data_d359a1c1ad058a60b672dc15d4c5d2a4
#
_entry.id   d359a1c1ad058a60b672dc15d4c5d2a4
#
_cell.length_a   1.000
_cell.length_b   1.000
_cell.length_c   1.000
_cell.angle_alpha   90.00
_cell.angle_beta   90.00
_cell.angle_gamma   90.00
#
_symmetry.space_group_name_H-M   'P 1'
#
loop_
_entity.id
_entity.type
_entity.pdbx_description
1 polymer ?
#
loop_
_entity_poly.entity_id
_entity_poly.type
_entity_poly.pdbx_seq_one_letter_code
_entity_poly.pdbx_strand_id
1 'polypeptide(L)'
;MWLSLLGAXIQGLWAWRWDGVXALDASELTFQGRISVVVCCHDEAARLPEFARGLRPALDAAEQAGCVVDVVAVNHGSFDRTGKVLDALAXEDPRWRVVHLARTMESKKEALAAGIAXSQGDVLVLLDADCVPVDASWLANMTQGAGTAWDVGVGISLPLTSDSMSFLTRIQRLEARRLAQRAVGAVDAGQSYLAFGRNLAFTRDIWTRVGGFDXHLDVPSGDDDLWLQDAVKCGARVASKTSRSAQTASEWPATWXLWGRQKTRHXTASPSYPWGXKVRLLMPGLGWGXLIAGVVHNPSGTSVGLAGCALLARTLTFGKFLHRAGLPSREAWELLMEPVVSVFRVWAWCKGSTSESTXWK
;
A
#
# COMPACT_ATOMS: atom_id res chain seq x y z
N MET A 1 26.52 -26.45 3.91
CA MET A 1 25.62 -26.99 2.87
C MET A 1 24.15 -26.92 3.27
N TRP A 2 23.75 -27.48 4.42
CA TRP A 2 22.34 -27.48 4.84
C TRP A 2 21.70 -26.09 4.94
N LEU A 3 22.45 -25.10 5.43
CA LEU A 3 21.94 -23.72 5.51
C LEU A 3 21.63 -23.15 4.12
N SER A 4 22.52 -23.39 3.16
CA SER A 4 22.32 -22.93 1.77
C SER A 4 21.10 -23.61 1.12
N LEU A 5 20.95 -24.92 1.35
CA LEU A 5 19.79 -25.67 0.85
C LEU A 5 18.48 -25.14 1.45
N LEU A 6 18.45 -24.95 2.78
CA LEU A 6 17.28 -24.44 3.47
C LEU A 6 16.93 -23.02 2.97
N GLY A 7 17.93 -22.17 2.87
CA GLY A 7 17.72 -20.82 2.34
C GLY A 7 17.19 -20.83 0.91
N ALA A 8 17.76 -21.67 0.05
CA ALA A 8 17.28 -21.81 -1.33
C ALA A 8 15.85 -22.35 -1.41
N UNK A 9 15.56 -23.03 -0.63
CA UNK A 9 14.40 -23.53 -0.55
C UNK A 9 13.41 -22.60 -0.22
N ILE A 10 13.62 -21.96 0.79
CA ILE A 10 12.72 -20.90 1.23
C ILE A 10 12.53 -19.88 0.11
N GLN A 11 13.61 -19.38 -0.48
CA GLN A 11 13.52 -18.36 -1.53
C GLN A 11 12.83 -18.89 -2.78
N GLY A 12 13.06 -20.13 -3.17
CA GLY A 12 12.41 -20.75 -4.32
C GLY A 12 10.91 -20.93 -4.13
N LEU A 13 10.51 -21.47 -2.98
CA LEU A 13 9.09 -21.60 -2.62
C LEU A 13 8.42 -20.24 -2.57
N TRP A 14 9.12 -19.22 -2.04
CA TRP A 14 8.59 -17.87 -1.97
C TRP A 14 8.38 -17.29 -3.36
N ALA A 15 9.40 -17.40 -4.23
CA ALA A 15 9.32 -16.91 -5.60
C ALA A 15 8.17 -17.59 -6.37
N TRP A 16 8.01 -18.90 -6.16
CA TRP A 16 6.94 -19.64 -6.83
C TRP A 16 5.54 -19.32 -6.31
N ARG A 17 5.39 -19.21 -4.98
CA ARG A 17 4.06 -19.17 -4.35
C ARG A 17 3.51 -17.74 -4.17
N TRP A 18 4.36 -16.77 -3.85
CA TRP A 18 3.91 -15.43 -3.46
C TRP A 18 4.55 -14.26 -4.21
N ASP A 19 5.70 -14.47 -4.83
CA ASP A 19 6.27 -13.46 -5.75
C ASP A 19 5.78 -13.68 -7.19
N GLY A 20 5.23 -14.85 -7.49
CA GLY A 20 4.63 -15.16 -8.78
C GLY A 20 3.37 -14.32 -8.97
N VAL A 21 3.32 -13.63 -10.09
CA VAL A 21 2.20 -12.73 -10.39
C VAL A 21 1.48 -13.26 -11.62
N UNK A 22 0.36 -13.60 -11.42
CA UNK A 22 -0.32 -14.12 -12.44
C UNK A 22 -0.74 -13.04 -13.27
N ALA A 23 -0.94 -13.33 -14.51
CA ALA A 23 -1.58 -12.41 -15.43
C ALA A 23 -3.09 -12.49 -15.25
N LEU A 24 -3.65 -11.48 -14.66
CA LEU A 24 -5.11 -11.37 -14.61
C LEU A 24 -5.56 -10.50 -15.77
N ASP A 25 -6.53 -11.00 -16.53
CA ASP A 25 -7.16 -10.19 -17.56
C ASP A 25 -7.86 -9.01 -16.88
N ALA A 26 -7.51 -7.82 -17.34
CA ALA A 26 -8.25 -6.63 -16.97
C ALA A 26 -9.69 -6.84 -17.47
N SER A 27 -10.66 -6.93 -16.58
CA SER A 27 -12.04 -6.98 -16.97
C SER A 27 -12.36 -5.71 -17.77
N GLU A 28 -12.98 -5.86 -18.92
CA GLU A 28 -13.44 -4.71 -19.73
C GLU A 28 -14.64 -4.01 -19.08
N LEU A 29 -15.04 -4.42 -17.88
CA LEU A 29 -16.20 -3.92 -17.20
C LEU A 29 -15.92 -2.51 -16.62
N THR A 30 -16.35 -1.49 -17.32
CA THR A 30 -16.29 -0.12 -16.81
C THR A 30 -17.26 0.03 -15.64
N PHE A 31 -16.81 0.68 -14.59
CA PHE A 31 -17.72 1.04 -13.49
C PHE A 31 -18.50 2.30 -13.88
N GLN A 32 -19.80 2.28 -13.67
CA GLN A 32 -20.66 3.45 -13.84
C GLN A 32 -21.55 3.57 -12.60
N GLY A 33 -21.27 4.56 -11.78
CA GLY A 33 -21.97 4.74 -10.52
C GLY A 33 -21.36 5.91 -9.74
N ARG A 34 -21.61 5.91 -8.46
CA ARG A 34 -21.09 6.96 -7.57
C ARG A 34 -19.77 6.51 -6.96
N ILE A 35 -18.76 7.38 -7.03
CA ILE A 35 -17.44 7.16 -6.44
C ILE A 35 -17.17 8.28 -5.44
N SER A 36 -16.77 7.93 -4.21
CA SER A 36 -16.28 8.92 -3.25
C SER A 36 -14.80 8.65 -2.97
N VAL A 37 -13.98 9.68 -3.20
CA VAL A 37 -12.58 9.67 -2.76
C VAL A 37 -12.55 10.23 -1.33
N VAL A 38 -12.05 9.45 -0.37
CA VAL A 38 -12.00 9.86 1.04
C VAL A 38 -10.56 10.15 1.43
N VAL A 39 -10.31 11.35 1.93
CA VAL A 39 -8.96 11.85 2.25
C VAL A 39 -8.95 12.39 3.68
N CYS A 40 -8.06 11.88 4.53
CA CYS A 40 -7.85 12.44 5.87
C CYS A 40 -6.67 13.41 5.85
N CYS A 41 -6.86 14.57 6.44
CA CYS A 41 -5.89 15.67 6.47
C CYS A 41 -5.62 16.08 7.92
N HIS A 42 -4.34 16.10 8.29
CA HIS A 42 -3.89 16.60 9.60
C HIS A 42 -2.60 17.39 9.40
N ASP A 43 -2.70 18.72 9.52
CA ASP A 43 -1.59 19.67 9.29
C ASP A 43 -1.00 19.52 7.87
N GLU A 44 -1.89 19.56 6.86
CA GLU A 44 -1.52 19.39 5.44
C GLU A 44 -1.73 20.67 4.61
N ALA A 45 -1.89 21.84 5.24
CA ALA A 45 -2.20 23.10 4.54
C ALA A 45 -1.26 23.37 3.37
N ALA A 46 0.04 23.09 3.52
CA ALA A 46 1.04 23.36 2.49
C ALA A 46 0.92 22.43 1.27
N ARG A 47 0.45 21.19 1.46
CA ARG A 47 0.37 20.18 0.40
C ARG A 47 -0.98 20.19 -0.34
N LEU A 48 -2.04 20.58 0.32
CA LEU A 48 -3.41 20.47 -0.22
C LEU A 48 -3.61 21.15 -1.58
N PRO A 49 -3.03 22.33 -1.88
CA PRO A 49 -3.20 22.92 -3.21
C PRO A 49 -2.60 22.07 -4.33
N GLU A 50 -1.44 21.46 -4.09
CA GLU A 50 -0.80 20.56 -5.07
C GLU A 50 -1.57 19.24 -5.16
N PHE A 51 -1.98 18.69 -4.04
CA PHE A 51 -2.82 17.50 -3.97
C PHE A 51 -4.09 17.67 -4.82
N ALA A 52 -4.84 18.76 -4.59
CA ALA A 52 -6.09 19.03 -5.33
C ALA A 52 -5.83 19.18 -6.83
N ARG A 53 -4.74 19.88 -7.20
CA ARG A 53 -4.35 20.05 -8.60
C ARG A 53 -4.01 18.70 -9.25
N GLY A 54 -3.30 17.82 -8.52
CA GLY A 54 -2.93 16.49 -9.02
C GLY A 54 -4.11 15.51 -9.12
N LEU A 55 -5.11 15.68 -8.24
CA LEU A 55 -6.29 14.80 -8.22
C LEU A 55 -7.32 15.19 -9.30
N ARG A 56 -7.44 16.50 -9.61
CA ARG A 56 -8.48 17.02 -10.51
C ARG A 56 -8.60 16.28 -11.84
N PRO A 57 -7.48 15.99 -12.60
CA PRO A 57 -7.61 15.28 -13.87
C PRO A 57 -8.26 13.90 -13.72
N ALA A 58 -8.06 13.21 -12.60
CA ALA A 58 -8.65 11.89 -12.38
C ALA A 58 -10.15 11.98 -12.09
N LEU A 59 -10.57 13.04 -11.38
CA LEU A 59 -11.99 13.31 -11.15
C LEU A 59 -12.69 13.63 -12.47
N ASP A 60 -12.08 14.55 -13.28
CA ASP A 60 -12.62 14.96 -14.56
C ASP A 60 -12.78 13.77 -15.53
N ALA A 61 -11.77 12.91 -15.59
CA ALA A 61 -11.79 11.72 -16.45
C ALA A 61 -12.89 10.72 -16.02
N ALA A 62 -13.08 10.54 -14.72
CA ALA A 62 -14.12 9.64 -14.22
C ALA A 62 -15.54 10.18 -14.53
N GLU A 63 -15.75 11.48 -14.41
CA GLU A 63 -17.03 12.12 -14.80
C GLU A 63 -17.27 11.99 -16.30
N GLN A 64 -16.23 12.19 -17.13
CA GLN A 64 -16.35 12.00 -18.57
C GLN A 64 -16.71 10.56 -18.94
N ALA A 65 -16.30 9.60 -18.11
CA ALA A 65 -16.65 8.19 -18.27
C ALA A 65 -18.06 7.85 -17.74
N GLY A 66 -18.79 8.84 -17.22
CA GLY A 66 -20.18 8.65 -16.78
C GLY A 66 -20.36 8.39 -15.28
N CYS A 67 -19.31 8.54 -14.48
CA CYS A 67 -19.42 8.40 -13.03
C CYS A 67 -19.87 9.71 -12.37
N VAL A 68 -20.47 9.60 -11.20
CA VAL A 68 -20.70 10.75 -10.31
C VAL A 68 -19.62 10.68 -9.23
N VAL A 69 -18.83 11.75 -9.10
CA VAL A 69 -17.65 11.72 -8.23
C VAL A 69 -17.73 12.79 -7.14
N ASP A 70 -17.40 12.45 -5.90
CA ASP A 70 -17.18 13.44 -4.85
C ASP A 70 -15.88 13.12 -4.09
N VAL A 71 -15.30 14.17 -3.48
CA VAL A 71 -14.14 14.09 -2.60
C VAL A 71 -14.60 14.48 -1.20
N VAL A 72 -14.47 13.56 -0.25
CA VAL A 72 -14.77 13.85 1.15
C VAL A 72 -13.45 14.03 1.89
N ALA A 73 -13.11 15.29 2.15
CA ALA A 73 -11.87 15.64 2.86
C ALA A 73 -12.16 15.85 4.34
N VAL A 74 -11.49 15.09 5.18
CA VAL A 74 -11.70 15.14 6.63
C VAL A 74 -10.54 15.92 7.26
N ASN A 75 -10.84 17.07 7.83
CA ASN A 75 -9.91 17.84 8.65
C ASN A 75 -9.88 17.23 10.05
N HIS A 76 -8.86 16.47 10.35
CA HIS A 76 -8.71 15.73 11.60
C HIS A 76 -7.98 16.59 12.65
N GLY A 77 -8.68 17.58 13.19
CA GLY A 77 -8.21 18.39 14.30
C GLY A 77 -6.90 19.16 14.05
N SER A 78 -6.66 19.64 12.83
CA SER A 78 -5.42 20.33 12.45
C SER A 78 -5.16 21.60 13.26
N PHE A 79 -3.88 21.88 13.50
CA PHE A 79 -3.41 23.10 14.19
C PHE A 79 -3.06 24.21 13.20
N ASP A 80 -2.76 23.86 11.95
CA ASP A 80 -2.40 24.81 10.90
C ASP A 80 -3.63 25.33 10.13
N ARG A 81 -3.41 25.82 8.91
CA ARG A 81 -4.49 26.37 8.07
C ARG A 81 -5.23 25.31 7.24
N THR A 82 -5.04 24.00 7.52
CA THR A 82 -5.64 22.90 6.75
C THR A 82 -7.15 23.11 6.56
N GLY A 83 -7.89 23.37 7.64
CA GLY A 83 -9.33 23.57 7.57
C GLY A 83 -9.70 24.70 6.59
N LYS A 84 -9.00 25.85 6.67
CA LYS A 84 -9.27 27.00 5.79
C LYS A 84 -8.98 26.68 4.33
N VAL A 85 -7.91 25.91 4.06
CA VAL A 85 -7.56 25.49 2.69
C VAL A 85 -8.61 24.54 2.14
N LEU A 86 -9.09 23.60 2.95
CA LEU A 86 -10.14 22.66 2.54
C LEU A 86 -11.45 23.40 2.23
N ASP A 87 -11.82 24.38 3.07
CA ASP A 87 -13.04 25.18 2.85
C ASP A 87 -12.93 25.97 1.54
N ALA A 88 -11.73 26.51 1.23
CA ALA A 88 -11.49 27.21 -0.03
C ALA A 88 -11.61 26.24 -1.22
N LEU A 89 -11.07 25.07 -1.13
CA LEU A 89 -11.20 24.03 -2.17
C LEU A 89 -12.67 23.65 -2.41
N ALA A 90 -13.46 23.48 -1.38
CA ALA A 90 -14.90 23.22 -1.49
C ALA A 90 -15.67 24.37 -2.14
N UNK A 91 -15.13 25.34 -1.96
CA UNK A 91 -15.64 26.43 -2.50
C UNK A 91 -15.36 26.59 -3.88
N GLU A 92 -14.26 26.23 -4.38
CA GLU A 92 -13.82 26.30 -5.77
C GLU A 92 -14.38 25.16 -6.65
N ASP A 93 -14.57 24.00 -6.08
CA ASP A 93 -14.96 22.77 -6.80
C ASP A 93 -16.08 22.07 -6.00
N PRO A 94 -17.33 22.07 -6.50
CA PRO A 94 -18.49 21.53 -5.78
C PRO A 94 -18.42 20.02 -5.52
N ARG A 95 -17.46 19.32 -6.11
CA ARG A 95 -17.21 17.90 -5.80
C ARG A 95 -16.65 17.69 -4.40
N TRP A 96 -16.02 18.73 -3.82
CA TRP A 96 -15.39 18.62 -2.50
C TRP A 96 -16.39 18.89 -1.38
N ARG A 97 -16.36 18.02 -0.40
CA ARG A 97 -17.08 18.17 0.87
C ARG A 97 -16.08 18.10 1.99
N VAL A 98 -16.22 18.95 2.99
CA VAL A 98 -15.28 19.01 4.11
C VAL A 98 -15.98 18.57 5.39
N VAL A 99 -15.33 17.69 6.13
CA VAL A 99 -15.78 17.26 7.46
C VAL A 99 -14.74 17.75 8.46
N HIS A 100 -15.12 18.61 9.37
CA HIS A 100 -14.24 19.10 10.43
C HIS A 100 -14.47 18.28 11.70
N LEU A 101 -13.44 17.60 12.18
CA LEU A 101 -13.49 16.83 13.42
C LEU A 101 -12.81 17.58 14.54
N ALA A 102 -13.32 17.40 15.76
CA ALA A 102 -12.72 17.98 16.94
C ALA A 102 -11.34 17.37 17.21
N ARG A 103 -10.49 18.14 17.88
CA ARG A 103 -9.11 17.71 18.26
C ARG A 103 -9.09 16.56 19.26
N THR A 104 -10.21 16.22 19.85
CA THR A 104 -10.35 15.12 20.79
C THR A 104 -10.37 13.74 20.13
N MET A 105 -10.53 13.69 18.79
CA MET A 105 -10.48 12.40 18.07
C MET A 105 -9.02 12.04 17.82
N GLU A 106 -8.60 10.87 18.26
CA GLU A 106 -7.18 10.48 18.28
C GLU A 106 -6.76 9.56 17.14
N SER A 107 -7.72 9.00 16.40
CA SER A 107 -7.47 7.91 15.47
C SER A 107 -7.75 8.32 14.01
N LYS A 108 -6.81 8.00 13.10
CA LYS A 108 -7.03 8.11 11.64
C LYS A 108 -8.27 7.31 11.22
N LYS A 109 -8.53 6.15 11.87
CA LYS A 109 -9.68 5.30 11.55
C LYS A 109 -11.01 6.01 11.84
N GLU A 110 -11.10 6.73 12.95
CA GLU A 110 -12.28 7.53 13.27
C GLU A 110 -12.51 8.62 12.23
N ALA A 111 -11.41 9.27 11.79
CA ALA A 111 -11.50 10.29 10.74
C ALA A 111 -11.95 9.67 9.40
N LEU A 112 -11.37 8.52 9.02
CA LEU A 112 -11.78 7.82 7.80
C LEU A 112 -13.26 7.39 7.88
N ALA A 113 -13.69 6.83 9.03
CA ALA A 113 -15.09 6.40 9.24
C ALA A 113 -16.05 7.59 9.11
N ALA A 114 -15.68 8.75 9.68
CA ALA A 114 -16.49 9.97 9.57
C ALA A 114 -16.59 10.44 8.11
N GLY A 115 -15.47 10.39 7.37
CA GLY A 115 -15.48 10.72 5.94
C GLY A 115 -16.34 9.76 5.13
N ILE A 116 -16.22 8.48 5.41
CA ILE A 116 -17.03 7.43 4.74
C ILE A 116 -18.53 7.62 5.06
N ALA A 117 -18.88 7.93 6.27
CA ALA A 117 -20.26 8.25 6.66
C ALA A 117 -20.83 9.48 5.93
N UNK A 118 -19.96 10.41 5.58
CA UNK A 118 -20.29 11.52 4.94
C UNK A 118 -20.36 11.39 3.53
N SER A 119 -19.82 10.31 2.96
CA SER A 119 -19.73 10.04 1.51
C SER A 119 -20.98 9.37 0.93
N GLN A 120 -21.17 9.50 -0.40
CA GLN A 120 -22.37 8.93 -1.07
C GLN A 120 -21.99 7.88 -2.13
N GLY A 121 -20.70 7.60 -2.29
CA GLY A 121 -20.21 6.65 -3.30
C GLY A 121 -20.66 5.21 -3.03
N ASP A 122 -21.02 4.51 -4.11
CA ASP A 122 -21.20 3.05 -4.09
C ASP A 122 -19.83 2.37 -3.96
N VAL A 123 -18.80 3.05 -4.49
CA VAL A 123 -17.41 2.66 -4.36
C VAL A 123 -16.66 3.79 -3.64
N LEU A 124 -15.87 3.39 -2.67
CA LEU A 124 -15.07 4.27 -1.82
C LEU A 124 -13.60 4.07 -2.20
N VAL A 125 -12.86 5.17 -2.38
CA VAL A 125 -11.43 5.10 -2.70
C VAL A 125 -10.68 5.92 -1.66
N LEU A 126 -9.83 5.26 -0.87
CA LEU A 126 -9.00 5.94 0.12
C LEU A 126 -7.71 6.44 -0.53
N LEU A 127 -7.35 7.67 -0.19
CA LEU A 127 -6.15 8.33 -0.69
C LEU A 127 -5.59 9.21 0.44
N ASP A 128 -4.27 9.17 0.65
CA ASP A 128 -3.63 10.06 1.62
C ASP A 128 -3.37 11.45 0.98
N ALA A 129 -3.39 12.50 1.77
CA ALA A 129 -3.23 13.89 1.32
C ALA A 129 -1.81 14.20 0.77
N ASP A 130 -0.85 13.29 0.97
CA ASP A 130 0.51 13.39 0.44
C ASP A 130 0.70 12.55 -0.83
N CYS A 131 -0.37 12.00 -1.40
CA CYS A 131 -0.34 11.10 -2.56
C CYS A 131 -1.05 11.72 -3.75
N VAL A 132 -0.51 11.54 -4.93
CA VAL A 132 -1.15 12.00 -6.17
C VAL A 132 -1.31 10.83 -7.14
N PRO A 133 -2.41 10.79 -7.90
CA PRO A 133 -2.54 9.83 -9.00
C PRO A 133 -1.43 10.01 -10.03
N VAL A 134 -0.91 8.90 -10.55
CA VAL A 134 0.15 8.92 -11.57
C VAL A 134 -0.43 9.26 -12.95
N ASP A 135 -1.73 9.02 -13.15
CA ASP A 135 -2.39 9.15 -14.46
C ASP A 135 -3.84 9.64 -14.27
N ALA A 136 -4.34 10.39 -15.23
CA ALA A 136 -5.71 10.90 -15.22
C ALA A 136 -6.76 9.77 -15.21
N SER A 137 -6.45 8.61 -15.73
CA SER A 137 -7.38 7.47 -15.70
C SER A 137 -7.36 6.68 -14.39
N TRP A 138 -6.64 7.18 -13.36
CA TRP A 138 -6.46 6.48 -12.08
C TRP A 138 -7.78 6.04 -11.45
N LEU A 139 -8.74 6.96 -11.32
CA LEU A 139 -9.99 6.66 -10.62
C LEU A 139 -10.80 5.60 -11.39
N ALA A 140 -10.87 5.73 -12.71
CA ALA A 140 -11.52 4.74 -13.58
C ALA A 140 -10.87 3.35 -13.45
N ASN A 141 -9.52 3.31 -13.46
CA ASN A 141 -8.79 2.04 -13.33
C ASN A 141 -8.93 1.42 -11.92
N MET A 142 -8.96 2.26 -10.88
CA MET A 142 -9.15 1.77 -9.52
C MET A 142 -10.54 1.17 -9.31
N THR A 143 -11.58 1.73 -9.96
CA THR A 143 -12.98 1.30 -9.75
C THR A 143 -13.47 0.30 -10.80
N GLN A 144 -12.72 0.07 -11.87
CA GLN A 144 -13.10 -0.87 -12.94
C GLN A 144 -13.42 -2.27 -12.36
N GLY A 145 -14.64 -2.75 -12.59
CA GLY A 145 -15.10 -4.06 -12.13
C GLY A 145 -15.63 -4.09 -10.69
N ALA A 146 -15.70 -2.93 -10.01
CA ALA A 146 -16.19 -2.84 -8.63
C ALA A 146 -17.63 -3.34 -8.52
N GLY A 147 -17.92 -4.13 -7.49
CA GLY A 147 -19.25 -4.68 -7.22
C GLY A 147 -19.62 -5.87 -8.12
N THR A 148 -19.02 -5.98 -9.30
CA THR A 148 -19.28 -7.09 -10.22
C THR A 148 -18.17 -8.14 -10.15
N ALA A 149 -16.92 -7.74 -10.34
CA ALA A 149 -15.76 -8.63 -10.34
C ALA A 149 -15.08 -8.70 -8.98
N TRP A 150 -15.16 -7.64 -8.20
CA TRP A 150 -14.46 -7.56 -6.90
C TRP A 150 -15.22 -6.63 -5.92
N ASP A 151 -14.91 -6.79 -4.65
CA ASP A 151 -15.44 -5.98 -3.54
C ASP A 151 -14.36 -5.08 -2.92
N VAL A 152 -13.08 -5.48 -3.03
CA VAL A 152 -11.92 -4.68 -2.58
C VAL A 152 -10.86 -4.66 -3.69
N GLY A 153 -10.42 -3.47 -4.07
CA GLY A 153 -9.34 -3.23 -5.04
C GLY A 153 -8.08 -2.71 -4.35
N VAL A 154 -7.02 -3.50 -4.35
CA VAL A 154 -5.73 -3.15 -3.73
C VAL A 154 -4.83 -2.50 -4.78
N GLY A 155 -4.64 -1.20 -4.67
CA GLY A 155 -3.77 -0.42 -5.56
C GLY A 155 -2.33 -0.36 -5.05
N ILE A 156 -1.43 0.13 -5.90
CA ILE A 156 -0.01 0.31 -5.60
C ILE A 156 0.25 1.81 -5.40
N SER A 157 1.02 2.14 -4.35
CA SER A 157 1.52 3.50 -4.12
C SER A 157 3.04 3.45 -3.98
N LEU A 158 3.74 4.24 -4.76
CA LEU A 158 5.20 4.19 -4.85
C LEU A 158 5.82 5.56 -4.58
N PRO A 159 7.11 5.61 -4.19
CA PRO A 159 7.81 6.89 -4.05
C PRO A 159 7.85 7.64 -5.38
N LEU A 160 7.71 8.95 -5.33
CA LEU A 160 8.00 9.80 -6.48
C LEU A 160 9.45 9.58 -6.89
N THR A 161 9.67 9.41 -8.20
CA THR A 161 11.02 9.21 -8.73
C THR A 161 11.70 10.56 -8.95
N SER A 162 12.96 10.68 -8.53
CA SER A 162 13.81 11.82 -8.84
C SER A 162 15.01 11.37 -9.65
N ASP A 163 15.58 12.28 -10.41
CA ASP A 163 16.74 11.98 -11.27
C ASP A 163 17.98 11.67 -10.43
N SER A 164 18.10 12.25 -9.24
CA SER A 164 19.20 11.95 -8.33
C SER A 164 18.76 10.96 -7.26
N MET A 165 19.29 9.74 -7.34
CA MET A 165 18.90 8.66 -6.44
C MET A 165 19.99 8.39 -5.40
N SER A 166 19.75 8.89 -4.18
CA SER A 166 20.58 8.55 -3.04
C SER A 166 20.44 7.06 -2.69
N PHE A 167 21.38 6.53 -1.91
CA PHE A 167 21.28 5.14 -1.43
C PHE A 167 19.99 4.92 -0.64
N LEU A 168 19.60 5.87 0.21
CA LEU A 168 18.34 5.80 0.95
C LEU A 168 17.14 5.68 0.00
N THR A 169 17.09 6.54 -1.03
CA THR A 169 15.98 6.54 -1.99
C THR A 169 15.88 5.19 -2.72
N ARG A 170 17.04 4.60 -3.07
CA ARG A 170 17.05 3.26 -3.72
C ARG A 170 16.48 2.18 -2.80
N ILE A 171 16.87 2.19 -1.52
CA ILE A 171 16.38 1.23 -0.52
C ILE A 171 14.88 1.42 -0.28
N GLN A 172 14.41 2.67 -0.18
CA GLN A 172 12.99 2.99 -0.01
C GLN A 172 12.18 2.51 -1.22
N ARG A 173 12.68 2.78 -2.44
CA ARG A 173 12.04 2.35 -3.68
C ARG A 173 11.94 0.82 -3.75
N LEU A 174 13.03 0.13 -3.46
CA LEU A 174 13.03 -1.34 -3.45
C LEU A 174 12.04 -1.87 -2.40
N GLU A 175 12.06 -1.31 -1.19
CA GLU A 175 11.17 -1.73 -0.10
C GLU A 175 9.70 -1.57 -0.51
N ALA A 176 9.35 -0.43 -1.08
CA ALA A 176 7.98 -0.15 -1.53
C ALA A 176 7.53 -1.12 -2.63
N ARG A 177 8.40 -1.33 -3.63
CA ARG A 177 8.10 -2.25 -4.75
C ARG A 177 7.99 -3.71 -4.29
N ARG A 178 8.84 -4.12 -3.36
CA ARG A 178 8.78 -5.49 -2.81
C ARG A 178 7.52 -5.68 -1.96
N LEU A 179 7.11 -4.65 -1.22
CA LEU A 179 5.87 -4.70 -0.45
C LEU A 179 4.66 -4.76 -1.40
N ALA A 180 4.68 -3.95 -2.46
CA ALA A 180 3.64 -3.97 -3.50
C ALA A 180 3.57 -5.35 -4.18
N GLN A 181 4.72 -5.93 -4.54
CA GLN A 181 4.76 -7.27 -5.14
C GLN A 181 4.15 -8.31 -4.20
N ARG A 182 4.44 -8.23 -2.90
CA ARG A 182 3.86 -9.15 -1.90
C ARG A 182 2.35 -9.01 -1.80
N ALA A 183 1.85 -7.77 -1.80
CA ALA A 183 0.41 -7.51 -1.74
C ALA A 183 -0.28 -8.10 -2.98
N VAL A 184 0.25 -7.79 -4.17
CA VAL A 184 -0.29 -8.30 -5.44
C VAL A 184 -0.23 -9.83 -5.50
N GLY A 185 0.92 -10.42 -5.17
CA GLY A 185 1.08 -11.88 -5.16
C GLY A 185 0.14 -12.58 -4.19
N ALA A 186 -0.13 -11.96 -3.03
CA ALA A 186 -1.09 -12.49 -2.07
C ALA A 186 -2.53 -12.44 -2.61
N VAL A 187 -2.88 -11.35 -3.30
CA VAL A 187 -4.20 -11.23 -3.96
C VAL A 187 -4.33 -12.31 -5.04
N ASP A 188 -3.35 -12.42 -5.92
CA ASP A 188 -3.36 -13.39 -7.03
C ASP A 188 -3.40 -14.86 -6.51
N ALA A 189 -2.85 -15.09 -5.31
CA ALA A 189 -2.86 -16.40 -4.66
C ALA A 189 -4.17 -16.66 -3.86
N GLY A 190 -5.11 -15.71 -3.84
CA GLY A 190 -6.34 -15.82 -3.05
C GLY A 190 -6.11 -15.77 -1.54
N GLN A 191 -5.04 -15.13 -1.10
CA GLN A 191 -4.61 -15.07 0.31
C GLN A 191 -4.27 -13.64 0.71
N SER A 192 -5.13 -12.70 0.36
CA SER A 192 -4.95 -11.27 0.59
C SER A 192 -4.79 -10.93 2.07
N TYR A 193 -3.79 -10.12 2.41
CA TYR A 193 -3.55 -9.71 3.80
C TYR A 193 -2.85 -8.35 3.92
N LEU A 194 -2.41 -7.77 2.80
CA LEU A 194 -1.71 -6.48 2.75
C LEU A 194 -2.44 -5.55 1.79
N ALA A 195 -2.64 -4.34 2.22
CA ALA A 195 -3.20 -3.26 1.42
C ALA A 195 -2.46 -1.96 1.75
N PHE A 196 -2.81 -0.88 1.07
CA PHE A 196 -2.19 0.44 1.28
C PHE A 196 -3.30 1.47 1.33
N GLY A 197 -3.56 2.04 2.51
CA GLY A 197 -4.60 3.04 2.74
C GLY A 197 -4.48 4.28 1.86
N ARG A 198 -3.33 4.45 1.22
CA ARG A 198 -3.07 5.55 0.28
C ARG A 198 -3.44 5.21 -1.17
N ASN A 199 -4.02 4.02 -1.44
CA ASN A 199 -4.53 3.61 -2.77
C ASN A 199 -5.37 2.32 -2.61
N LEU A 200 -6.52 2.44 -1.95
CA LEU A 200 -7.39 1.31 -1.61
C LEU A 200 -8.82 1.64 -2.00
N ALA A 201 -9.42 0.78 -2.83
CA ALA A 201 -10.82 0.93 -3.23
C ALA A 201 -11.66 -0.20 -2.64
N PHE A 202 -12.92 0.07 -2.30
CA PHE A 202 -13.84 -0.96 -1.85
C PHE A 202 -15.28 -0.52 -2.05
N THR A 203 -16.18 -1.50 -2.17
CA THR A 203 -17.61 -1.23 -2.29
C THR A 203 -18.18 -0.83 -0.93
N ARG A 204 -19.21 0.00 -0.93
CA ARG A 204 -19.94 0.34 0.29
C ARG A 204 -20.56 -0.89 0.94
N ASP A 205 -20.97 -1.86 0.14
CA ASP A 205 -21.54 -3.12 0.65
C ASP A 205 -20.54 -3.87 1.54
N ILE A 206 -19.29 -4.06 1.07
CA ILE A 206 -18.30 -4.76 1.90
C ILE A 206 -17.92 -3.96 3.15
N TRP A 207 -17.85 -2.61 3.03
CA TRP A 207 -17.61 -1.75 4.20
C TRP A 207 -18.67 -2.00 5.29
N THR A 208 -19.94 -2.05 4.87
CA THR A 208 -21.06 -2.26 5.79
C THR A 208 -21.03 -3.67 6.38
N ARG A 209 -20.75 -4.68 5.57
CA ARG A 209 -20.68 -6.09 6.02
C ARG A 209 -19.58 -6.33 7.04
N VAL A 210 -18.43 -5.65 6.86
CA VAL A 210 -17.29 -5.74 7.79
C VAL A 210 -17.59 -5.02 9.12
N GLY A 211 -18.45 -4.01 9.10
CA GLY A 211 -18.72 -3.16 10.27
C GLY A 211 -17.65 -2.07 10.43
N GLY A 212 -17.11 -1.58 9.33
CA GLY A 212 -16.11 -0.51 9.35
C GLY A 212 -14.81 -0.94 10.01
N PHE A 213 -14.27 -0.10 10.94
CA PHE A 213 -13.01 -0.36 11.66
C PHE A 213 -13.23 -0.92 13.08
N ASP A 214 -14.46 -1.24 13.46
CA ASP A 214 -14.83 -1.57 14.85
C ASP A 214 -13.95 -2.65 15.52
N UNK A 215 -13.45 -3.37 14.75
CA UNK A 215 -12.67 -4.39 15.16
C UNK A 215 -11.32 -4.05 15.60
N HIS A 216 -10.89 -2.98 15.20
CA HIS A 216 -9.49 -2.61 15.41
C HIS A 216 -9.32 -1.13 15.82
N LEU A 217 -10.28 -0.53 16.44
CA LEU A 217 -10.21 0.88 16.86
C LEU A 217 -9.06 1.12 17.86
N ASP A 218 -8.76 0.13 18.67
CA ASP A 218 -7.70 0.18 19.68
C ASP A 218 -6.27 0.07 19.11
N VAL A 219 -6.14 -0.31 17.81
CA VAL A 219 -4.82 -0.44 17.17
C VAL A 219 -4.50 0.88 16.45
N PRO A 220 -3.35 1.52 16.72
CA PRO A 220 -3.05 2.84 16.12
C PRO A 220 -2.95 2.84 14.59
N SER A 221 -2.59 1.71 13.96
CA SER A 221 -2.50 1.55 12.50
C SER A 221 -3.39 0.39 12.04
N GLY A 222 -3.31 -0.01 10.78
CA GLY A 222 -4.10 -1.13 10.26
C GLY A 222 -5.45 -0.73 9.69
N ASP A 223 -5.61 0.54 9.35
CA ASP A 223 -6.78 1.04 8.61
C ASP A 223 -6.87 0.43 7.20
N ASP A 224 -5.79 -0.17 6.73
CA ASP A 224 -5.71 -0.82 5.42
C ASP A 224 -5.63 -2.35 5.55
N ASP A 225 -4.55 -2.86 6.12
CA ASP A 225 -4.24 -4.29 6.12
C ASP A 225 -5.10 -5.11 7.11
N LEU A 226 -5.37 -4.61 8.33
CA LEU A 226 -6.25 -5.32 9.26
C LEU A 226 -7.70 -5.29 8.75
N TRP A 227 -8.15 -4.13 8.25
CA TRP A 227 -9.47 -4.03 7.64
C TRP A 227 -9.62 -4.97 6.43
N LEU A 228 -8.59 -5.04 5.57
CA LEU A 228 -8.62 -5.99 4.43
C LEU A 228 -8.75 -7.44 4.92
N GLN A 229 -8.02 -7.80 5.98
CA GLN A 229 -8.10 -9.16 6.54
C GLN A 229 -9.52 -9.48 7.03
N ASP A 230 -10.20 -8.51 7.63
CA ASP A 230 -11.59 -8.69 8.06
C ASP A 230 -12.54 -8.75 6.86
N ALA A 231 -12.31 -7.95 5.84
CA ALA A 231 -13.10 -8.02 4.59
C ALA A 231 -12.97 -9.43 3.96
N VAL A 232 -11.76 -9.99 3.93
CA VAL A 232 -11.53 -11.35 3.43
C VAL A 232 -12.29 -12.40 4.27
N LYS A 233 -12.29 -12.26 5.61
CA LYS A 233 -13.07 -13.14 6.50
C LYS A 233 -14.58 -13.04 6.22
N CYS A 234 -15.04 -11.84 5.81
CA CYS A 234 -16.44 -11.61 5.42
C CYS A 234 -16.74 -12.04 3.97
N GLY A 235 -15.79 -12.73 3.31
CA GLY A 235 -15.98 -13.28 1.98
C GLY A 235 -15.77 -12.27 0.83
N ALA A 236 -15.03 -11.19 1.07
CA ALA A 236 -14.73 -10.21 0.02
C ALA A 236 -13.92 -10.82 -1.12
N ARG A 237 -14.31 -10.51 -2.34
CA ARG A 237 -13.50 -10.78 -3.54
C ARG A 237 -12.49 -9.64 -3.66
N VAL A 238 -11.21 -9.97 -3.71
CA VAL A 238 -10.14 -8.96 -3.74
C VAL A 238 -9.45 -8.97 -5.10
N ALA A 239 -9.26 -7.80 -5.69
CA ALA A 239 -8.53 -7.62 -6.95
C ALA A 239 -7.28 -6.76 -6.75
N SER A 240 -6.20 -7.07 -7.46
CA SER A 240 -5.00 -6.23 -7.48
C SER A 240 -5.10 -5.20 -8.61
N LYS A 241 -4.83 -3.94 -8.30
CA LYS A 241 -4.85 -2.80 -9.25
C LYS A 241 -3.40 -2.39 -9.52
N THR A 242 -2.74 -3.09 -10.45
CA THR A 242 -1.29 -2.98 -10.65
C THR A 242 -0.86 -2.09 -11.79
N SER A 243 -1.74 -1.84 -12.78
CA SER A 243 -1.37 -1.04 -13.96
C SER A 243 -0.79 0.32 -13.54
N ARG A 244 0.12 0.84 -14.36
CA ARG A 244 0.73 2.17 -14.11
C ARG A 244 -0.35 3.23 -13.89
N SER A 245 -1.42 3.17 -14.65
CA SER A 245 -2.52 4.12 -14.60
C SER A 245 -3.40 4.00 -13.34
N ALA A 246 -3.29 2.91 -12.57
CA ALA A 246 -4.00 2.75 -11.30
C ALA A 246 -3.12 3.11 -10.08
N GLN A 247 -1.88 3.59 -10.32
CA GLN A 247 -0.93 3.85 -9.22
C GLN A 247 -1.05 5.27 -8.69
N THR A 248 -0.65 5.44 -7.43
CA THR A 248 -0.42 6.75 -6.83
C THR A 248 1.07 6.89 -6.51
N ALA A 249 1.52 8.12 -6.35
CA ALA A 249 2.89 8.41 -5.97
C ALA A 249 2.90 9.43 -4.82
N SER A 250 3.90 9.34 -3.95
CA SER A 250 4.04 10.26 -2.81
C SER A 250 5.51 10.59 -2.55
N GLU A 251 5.73 11.72 -1.90
CA GLU A 251 7.05 12.05 -1.36
C GLU A 251 7.37 11.09 -0.21
N TRP A 252 8.63 10.71 -0.10
CA TRP A 252 9.08 9.81 0.94
C TRP A 252 10.06 10.51 1.89
N PRO A 253 10.18 10.01 3.12
CA PRO A 253 11.03 10.67 4.13
C PRO A 253 12.47 10.88 3.65
N ALA A 254 12.95 12.10 3.81
CA ALA A 254 14.26 12.52 3.30
C ALA A 254 15.44 11.92 4.07
N THR A 255 15.22 11.38 5.28
CA THR A 255 16.29 10.85 6.13
C THR A 255 15.94 9.48 6.70
N TRP A 256 16.96 8.74 7.06
CA TRP A 256 16.79 7.45 7.75
C TRP A 256 15.98 7.58 9.06
N UNK A 257 16.01 8.62 9.61
CA UNK A 257 15.37 8.86 10.76
C UNK A 257 13.96 8.91 10.64
N LEU A 258 13.60 9.79 9.77
CA LEU A 258 12.17 9.96 9.48
C LEU A 258 11.55 8.68 8.91
N TRP A 259 12.27 8.03 8.00
CA TRP A 259 11.80 6.77 7.42
C TRP A 259 11.66 5.68 8.50
N GLY A 260 12.62 5.59 9.40
CA GLY A 260 12.56 4.67 10.54
C GLY A 260 11.32 4.91 11.41
N ARG A 261 11.03 6.17 11.74
CA ARG A 261 9.82 6.53 12.51
C ARG A 261 8.55 6.09 11.79
N GLN A 262 8.46 6.38 10.49
CA GLN A 262 7.29 5.98 9.68
C GLN A 262 7.11 4.46 9.72
N LYS A 263 8.18 3.68 9.53
CA LYS A 263 8.11 2.21 9.51
C LYS A 263 7.80 1.63 10.90
N THR A 264 8.36 2.21 11.96
CA THR A 264 8.04 1.80 13.35
C THR A 264 6.55 1.97 13.61
N ARG A 265 5.98 3.10 13.21
CA ARG A 265 4.52 3.32 13.33
C ARG A 265 3.72 2.26 12.56
N HIS A 266 4.08 1.97 11.32
CA HIS A 266 3.42 0.90 10.55
C HIS A 266 3.51 -0.48 11.20
N UNK A 267 4.52 -0.72 11.80
CA UNK A 267 4.73 -1.82 12.38
C UNK A 267 3.99 -2.07 13.53
N THR A 268 3.13 -1.06 14.18
CA THR A 268 2.29 -1.24 15.36
C THR A 268 1.08 -2.16 15.13
N ALA A 269 0.64 -2.34 13.91
CA ALA A 269 -0.42 -3.30 13.57
C ALA A 269 0.06 -4.76 13.61
N SER A 270 1.37 -4.99 13.49
CA SER A 270 1.90 -6.35 13.31
C SER A 270 1.61 -7.32 14.47
N PRO A 271 1.54 -6.89 15.76
CA PRO A 271 1.12 -7.80 16.83
C PRO A 271 -0.30 -8.38 16.61
N SER A 272 -1.18 -7.64 15.95
CA SER A 272 -2.56 -8.06 15.67
C SER A 272 -2.68 -9.02 14.48
N TYR A 273 -1.61 -9.21 13.72
CA TYR A 273 -1.65 -10.12 12.57
C TYR A 273 -1.76 -11.57 13.03
N PRO A 274 -2.52 -12.41 12.32
CA PRO A 274 -2.48 -13.86 12.51
C PRO A 274 -1.06 -14.39 12.38
N TRP A 275 -0.74 -15.45 13.12
CA TRP A 275 0.60 -16.07 13.11
C TRP A 275 1.10 -16.34 11.69
N GLY A 276 0.26 -16.89 10.85
CA GLY A 276 0.62 -17.12 9.43
C GLY A 276 1.09 -15.86 8.67
N UNK A 277 0.67 -14.70 8.91
CA UNK A 277 1.02 -13.60 8.37
C UNK A 277 2.23 -13.11 8.79
N LYS A 278 2.52 -13.26 10.14
CA LYS A 278 3.83 -12.96 10.73
C LYS A 278 4.93 -13.81 10.07
N VAL A 279 4.71 -15.09 9.99
CA VAL A 279 5.63 -16.02 9.32
C VAL A 279 5.89 -15.56 7.87
N ARG A 280 4.86 -15.24 7.12
CA ARG A 280 5.01 -14.76 5.73
C ARG A 280 5.90 -13.52 5.63
N LEU A 281 5.80 -12.61 6.57
CA LEU A 281 6.60 -11.39 6.54
C LEU A 281 8.07 -11.65 6.86
N LEU A 282 8.37 -12.63 7.71
CA LEU A 282 9.73 -12.97 8.17
C LEU A 282 10.49 -13.91 7.22
N MET A 283 9.78 -14.83 6.55
CA MET A 283 10.40 -15.92 5.78
C MET A 283 11.41 -15.45 4.73
N PRO A 284 11.14 -14.39 3.93
CA PRO A 284 12.17 -13.97 2.94
C PRO A 284 13.47 -13.51 3.59
N GLY A 285 13.39 -12.81 4.72
CA GLY A 285 14.57 -12.39 5.48
C GLY A 285 15.34 -13.60 6.03
N LEU A 286 14.61 -14.56 6.60
CA LEU A 286 15.20 -15.80 7.09
C LEU A 286 15.87 -16.59 5.96
N GLY A 287 15.22 -16.66 4.80
CA GLY A 287 15.78 -17.33 3.62
C GLY A 287 17.10 -16.69 3.16
N TRP A 288 17.17 -15.35 3.14
CA TRP A 288 18.42 -14.65 2.84
C TRP A 288 19.45 -14.90 3.93
N GLY A 289 19.07 -14.83 5.18
CA GLY A 289 19.95 -15.17 6.30
C GLY A 289 20.56 -16.58 6.16
N UNK A 290 19.84 -17.44 5.69
CA UNK A 290 20.21 -18.70 5.57
C UNK A 290 21.12 -18.93 4.53
N LEU A 291 20.90 -18.30 3.34
CA LEU A 291 21.80 -18.37 2.20
C LEU A 291 23.15 -17.72 2.50
N ILE A 292 23.15 -16.52 3.01
CA ILE A 292 24.37 -15.78 3.36
C ILE A 292 25.21 -16.59 4.37
N ALA A 293 24.60 -17.05 5.46
CA ALA A 293 25.31 -17.84 6.47
C ALA A 293 25.90 -19.14 5.87
N GLY A 294 25.14 -19.77 4.98
CA GLY A 294 25.60 -20.99 4.32
C GLY A 294 26.81 -20.77 3.42
N VAL A 295 26.82 -19.67 2.66
CA VAL A 295 27.96 -19.32 1.80
C VAL A 295 29.18 -18.92 2.66
N VAL A 296 28.98 -18.15 3.72
CA VAL A 296 30.05 -17.70 4.61
C VAL A 296 30.69 -18.90 5.35
N HIS A 297 29.85 -19.80 5.89
CA HIS A 297 30.36 -20.96 6.67
C HIS A 297 31.00 -22.02 5.80
N ASN A 298 30.52 -22.20 4.57
CA ASN A 298 31.05 -23.22 3.65
C ASN A 298 31.00 -22.64 2.22
N PRO A 299 32.03 -21.89 1.82
CA PRO A 299 32.10 -21.25 0.49
C PRO A 299 32.43 -22.24 -0.62
N SER A 300 31.55 -23.19 -0.87
CA SER A 300 31.68 -24.20 -1.92
C SER A 300 30.93 -23.76 -3.20
N GLY A 301 31.28 -24.33 -4.34
CA GLY A 301 30.57 -24.12 -5.59
C GLY A 301 29.06 -24.39 -5.46
N THR A 302 28.72 -25.41 -4.66
CA THR A 302 27.29 -25.75 -4.40
C THR A 302 26.58 -24.63 -3.63
N SER A 303 27.17 -24.12 -2.54
CA SER A 303 26.51 -23.08 -1.73
C SER A 303 26.37 -21.77 -2.51
N VAL A 304 27.39 -21.40 -3.29
CA VAL A 304 27.36 -20.22 -4.16
C VAL A 304 26.31 -20.41 -5.28
N GLY A 305 26.29 -21.60 -5.90
CA GLY A 305 25.31 -21.94 -6.95
C GLY A 305 23.87 -21.86 -6.46
N LEU A 306 23.58 -22.38 -5.26
CA LEU A 306 22.25 -22.31 -4.65
C LEU A 306 21.83 -20.85 -4.39
N ALA A 307 22.75 -20.03 -3.90
CA ALA A 307 22.47 -18.60 -3.68
C ALA A 307 22.19 -17.89 -5.02
N GLY A 308 22.98 -18.21 -6.05
CA GLY A 308 22.78 -17.68 -7.40
C GLY A 308 21.42 -18.07 -7.99
N CYS A 309 21.05 -19.34 -7.88
CA CYS A 309 19.74 -19.82 -8.36
C CYS A 309 18.57 -19.13 -7.63
N ALA A 310 18.66 -18.99 -6.31
CA ALA A 310 17.64 -18.30 -5.52
C ALA A 310 17.53 -16.81 -5.94
N LEU A 311 18.67 -16.16 -6.10
CA LEU A 311 18.70 -14.76 -6.53
C LEU A 311 18.10 -14.62 -7.94
N LEU A 312 18.47 -15.50 -8.87
CA LEU A 312 17.92 -15.48 -10.23
C LEU A 312 16.39 -15.65 -10.22
N ALA A 313 15.89 -16.66 -9.50
CA ALA A 313 14.44 -16.91 -9.39
C ALA A 313 13.69 -15.68 -8.86
N ARG A 314 14.23 -15.05 -7.79
CA ARG A 314 13.63 -13.86 -7.19
C ARG A 314 13.70 -12.66 -8.14
N THR A 315 14.84 -12.50 -8.85
CA THR A 315 15.01 -11.39 -9.82
C THR A 315 14.02 -11.54 -10.98
N LEU A 316 13.84 -12.76 -11.49
CA LEU A 316 12.89 -13.03 -12.58
C LEU A 316 11.45 -12.71 -12.15
N THR A 317 11.02 -13.17 -10.97
CA THR A 317 9.65 -12.87 -10.48
C THR A 317 9.48 -11.39 -10.19
N PHE A 318 10.50 -10.71 -9.68
CA PHE A 318 10.46 -9.26 -9.45
C PHE A 318 10.40 -8.50 -10.77
N GLY A 319 11.16 -8.92 -11.78
CA GLY A 319 11.12 -8.33 -13.13
C GLY A 319 9.73 -8.46 -13.77
N LYS A 320 9.07 -9.62 -13.61
CA LYS A 320 7.69 -9.83 -14.08
C LYS A 320 6.73 -8.87 -13.37
N PHE A 321 6.86 -8.72 -12.06
CA PHE A 321 6.02 -7.76 -11.30
C PHE A 321 6.25 -6.33 -11.80
N LEU A 322 7.51 -5.91 -11.96
CA LEU A 322 7.83 -4.57 -12.46
C LEU A 322 7.20 -4.34 -13.85
N HIS A 323 7.33 -5.32 -14.74
CA HIS A 323 6.72 -5.24 -16.09
C HIS A 323 5.20 -5.06 -16.00
N ARG A 324 4.52 -5.90 -15.20
CA ARG A 324 3.06 -5.82 -15.00
C ARG A 324 2.65 -4.47 -14.42
N ALA A 325 3.48 -3.90 -13.55
CA ALA A 325 3.25 -2.59 -12.93
C ALA A 325 3.62 -1.40 -13.85
N GLY A 326 4.04 -1.66 -15.08
CA GLY A 326 4.48 -0.61 -16.02
C GLY A 326 5.77 0.07 -15.58
N LEU A 327 6.63 -0.67 -14.88
CA LEU A 327 7.91 -0.17 -14.35
C LEU A 327 9.07 -0.84 -15.09
N PRO A 328 10.27 -0.18 -15.15
CA PRO A 328 11.39 -0.75 -15.90
C PRO A 328 11.88 -2.09 -15.29
N SER A 329 11.68 -3.19 -16.02
CA SER A 329 12.12 -4.53 -15.57
C SER A 329 13.62 -4.61 -15.35
N ARG A 330 14.41 -3.79 -16.07
CA ARG A 330 15.87 -3.71 -15.91
C ARG A 330 16.27 -3.35 -14.46
N GLU A 331 15.38 -2.68 -13.71
CA GLU A 331 15.65 -2.30 -12.31
C GLU A 331 15.50 -3.47 -11.33
N ALA A 332 15.19 -4.68 -11.82
CA ALA A 332 15.10 -5.87 -10.96
C ALA A 332 16.44 -6.21 -10.26
N TRP A 333 17.58 -5.72 -10.80
CA TRP A 333 18.88 -5.89 -10.16
C TRP A 333 18.92 -5.28 -8.74
N GLU A 334 18.07 -4.30 -8.45
CA GLU A 334 17.98 -3.71 -7.11
C GLU A 334 17.69 -4.74 -6.01
N LEU A 335 17.19 -5.91 -6.39
CA LEU A 335 16.95 -7.02 -5.47
C LEU A 335 18.24 -7.44 -4.72
N LEU A 336 19.42 -7.16 -5.26
CA LEU A 336 20.69 -7.36 -4.57
C LEU A 336 20.74 -6.63 -3.22
N MET A 337 19.96 -5.56 -3.06
CA MET A 337 19.88 -4.80 -1.81
C MET A 337 18.79 -5.36 -0.84
N GLU A 338 18.05 -6.41 -1.23
CA GLU A 338 16.96 -6.94 -0.38
C GLU A 338 17.43 -7.39 1.03
N PRO A 339 18.65 -7.94 1.21
CA PRO A 339 19.12 -8.24 2.57
C PRO A 339 19.14 -6.99 3.48
N VAL A 340 19.55 -5.83 2.95
CA VAL A 340 19.57 -4.56 3.70
C VAL A 340 18.13 -4.17 4.11
N VAL A 341 17.19 -4.28 3.17
CA VAL A 341 15.77 -4.02 3.42
C VAL A 341 15.23 -4.97 4.50
N SER A 342 15.64 -6.25 4.45
CA SER A 342 15.20 -7.26 5.42
C SER A 342 15.67 -6.94 6.84
N VAL A 343 16.93 -6.55 6.99
CA VAL A 343 17.52 -6.14 8.28
C VAL A 343 16.75 -4.91 8.83
N PHE A 344 16.54 -3.91 7.97
CA PHE A 344 15.84 -2.70 8.36
C PHE A 344 14.38 -3.01 8.80
N ARG A 345 13.70 -3.90 8.10
CA ARG A 345 12.32 -4.31 8.46
C ARG A 345 12.26 -5.02 9.82
N VAL A 346 13.21 -5.92 10.09
CA VAL A 346 13.28 -6.61 11.38
C VAL A 346 13.50 -5.58 12.49
N TRP A 347 14.43 -4.65 12.28
CA TRP A 347 14.69 -3.57 13.24
C TRP A 347 13.41 -2.72 13.49
N ALA A 348 12.73 -2.30 12.42
CA ALA A 348 11.50 -1.50 12.53
C ALA A 348 10.38 -2.27 13.23
N TRP A 349 10.28 -3.58 12.96
CA TRP A 349 9.29 -4.44 13.60
C TRP A 349 9.54 -4.57 15.11
N CYS A 350 10.80 -4.81 15.51
CA CYS A 350 11.16 -4.90 16.93
C CYS A 350 10.82 -3.59 17.65
N LYS A 351 11.13 -2.46 17.04
CA LYS A 351 10.82 -1.13 17.59
C LYS A 351 9.30 -0.87 17.64
N GLY A 352 8.59 -1.20 16.59
CA GLY A 352 7.13 -0.97 16.49
C GLY A 352 6.34 -1.83 17.47
N SER A 353 6.76 -3.07 17.67
CA SER A 353 6.09 -4.00 18.61
C SER A 353 6.19 -3.57 20.06
N THR A 354 7.17 -2.72 20.41
CA THR A 354 7.40 -2.24 21.78
C THR A 354 7.04 -0.77 21.98
N SER A 355 6.58 -0.09 20.92
CA SER A 355 6.29 1.34 20.95
C SER A 355 4.85 1.61 21.44
N GLU A 356 4.73 2.50 22.40
CA GLU A 356 3.44 3.04 22.87
C GLU A 356 3.06 4.32 22.10
N SER A 357 3.83 4.69 21.06
CA SER A 357 3.58 5.92 20.31
C SER A 357 2.25 5.84 19.55
N THR A 358 1.39 6.73 19.86
CA THR A 358 0.05 6.85 19.30
C THR A 358 -0.13 8.04 18.35
N UNK A 359 0.64 8.88 18.32
CA UNK A 359 0.51 10.00 17.60
C UNK A 359 0.55 9.65 16.20
N TRP A 360 -0.41 10.10 15.51
CA TRP A 360 -0.54 9.91 14.07
C TRP A 360 0.61 10.56 13.28
N LYS A 361 1.13 11.71 13.71
CA LYS A 361 2.32 12.38 13.17
C LYS A 361 3.36 12.64 14.24
#